data_2aa6958a4ea90cb4d21c0aff113d129f
#
_entry.id   2aa6958a4ea90cb4d21c0aff113d129f
#
_cell.length_a   1.000
_cell.length_b   1.000
_cell.length_c   1.000
_cell.angle_alpha   90.00
_cell.angle_beta   90.00
_cell.angle_gamma   90.00
#
_symmetry.space_group_name_H-M   'P 1'
#
loop_
_entity.id
_entity.type
_entity.pdbx_description
1 polymer ?
#
loop_
_entity_poly.entity_id
_entity_poly.type
_entity_poly.pdbx_seq_one_letter_code
_entity_poly.pdbx_strand_id
1 'polypeptide(L)'
;TYRLTYDTGKHYILQKMNRSIFTKPVELMENVSGVTAWLKKKIQENGGDVERETLNLVMTKDGLPYYVDEDGEYWRVYLFIENATCYDMVKDEEDFYQSAVAFGHFQRLLADYPAETLHETIVNFHNTVDRLDKFKTAVEKDICHRAADVEKEIQFVLDRTELAHVLCD
;
A
#
# COMPACT_ATOMS: atom_id res chain seq x y z
N THR A 1 -5.38 3.02 14.54
CA THR A 1 -3.94 2.74 14.66
C THR A 1 -3.44 3.28 15.98
N TYR A 2 -2.64 2.49 16.72
CA TYR A 2 -2.10 2.83 18.03
C TYR A 2 -0.61 2.51 18.08
N ARG A 3 0.17 3.34 18.79
CA ARG A 3 1.55 3.02 19.14
C ARG A 3 1.54 2.33 20.53
N LEU A 4 2.15 1.16 20.60
CA LEU A 4 2.36 0.42 21.83
C LEU A 4 3.81 0.60 22.29
N THR A 5 4.02 0.80 23.59
CA THR A 5 5.34 0.82 24.22
C THR A 5 5.47 -0.42 25.10
N TYR A 6 6.51 -1.21 24.89
CA TYR A 6 6.80 -2.39 25.70
C TYR A 6 7.82 -2.06 26.80
N ASP A 7 7.87 -2.86 27.85
CA ASP A 7 8.77 -2.65 29.02
C ASP A 7 10.26 -2.62 28.63
N THR A 8 10.62 -3.22 27.49
CA THR A 8 11.98 -3.17 26.94
C THR A 8 12.32 -1.85 26.23
N GLY A 9 11.39 -0.89 26.15
CA GLY A 9 11.53 0.35 25.39
C GLY A 9 11.28 0.19 23.89
N LYS A 10 11.02 -1.02 23.38
CA LYS A 10 10.62 -1.20 21.96
C LYS A 10 9.19 -0.71 21.74
N HIS A 11 8.98 -0.08 20.59
CA HIS A 11 7.67 0.37 20.16
C HIS A 11 7.12 -0.53 19.06
N TYR A 12 5.79 -0.64 19.02
CA TYR A 12 5.05 -1.39 18.01
C TYR A 12 3.85 -0.60 17.55
N ILE A 13 3.35 -0.93 16.37
CA ILE A 13 2.08 -0.41 15.86
C ILE A 13 1.04 -1.52 15.97
N LEU A 14 -0.05 -1.24 16.68
CA LEU A 14 -1.27 -2.03 16.65
C LEU A 14 -2.25 -1.36 15.70
N GLN A 15 -2.69 -2.08 14.69
CA GLN A 15 -3.58 -1.55 13.66
C GLN A 15 -4.80 -2.44 13.46
N LYS A 16 -5.99 -1.86 13.58
CA LYS A 16 -7.25 -2.46 13.15
C LYS A 16 -7.36 -2.35 11.63
N MET A 17 -7.66 -3.44 10.95
CA MET A 17 -7.87 -3.46 9.51
C MET A 17 -9.24 -2.91 9.16
N ASN A 18 -9.30 -2.06 8.12
CA ASN A 18 -10.56 -1.51 7.64
C ASN A 18 -11.29 -2.52 6.74
N ARG A 19 -12.27 -3.23 7.31
CA ARG A 19 -13.03 -4.27 6.61
C ARG A 19 -14.00 -3.73 5.54
N SER A 20 -14.30 -2.43 5.56
CA SER A 20 -15.12 -1.83 4.50
C SER A 20 -14.34 -1.68 3.19
N ILE A 21 -13.00 -1.66 3.26
CA ILE A 21 -12.10 -1.60 2.10
C ILE A 21 -11.52 -2.99 1.82
N PHE A 22 -10.94 -3.63 2.84
CA PHE A 22 -10.36 -4.96 2.75
C PHE A 22 -11.37 -6.00 3.23
N THR A 23 -12.27 -6.40 2.32
CA THR A 23 -13.36 -7.35 2.64
C THR A 23 -12.86 -8.76 2.94
N LYS A 24 -11.62 -9.08 2.55
CA LYS A 24 -10.95 -10.36 2.74
C LYS A 24 -9.65 -10.17 3.55
N PRO A 25 -9.72 -9.91 4.85
CA PRO A 25 -8.55 -9.57 5.66
C PRO A 25 -7.52 -10.70 5.77
N VAL A 26 -7.93 -11.96 5.68
CA VAL A 26 -7.02 -13.11 5.68
C VAL A 26 -6.14 -13.10 4.43
N GLU A 27 -6.76 -12.99 3.23
CA GLU A 27 -6.03 -12.90 1.96
C GLU A 27 -5.08 -11.69 1.95
N LEU A 28 -5.51 -10.54 2.51
CA LEU A 28 -4.65 -9.38 2.68
C LEU A 28 -3.40 -9.71 3.52
N MET A 29 -3.59 -10.42 4.63
CA MET A 29 -2.48 -10.75 5.52
C MET A 29 -1.58 -11.85 4.97
N GLU A 30 -2.09 -12.75 4.13
CA GLU A 30 -1.27 -13.67 3.33
C GLU A 30 -0.35 -12.91 2.38
N ASN A 31 -0.89 -11.95 1.63
CA ASN A 31 -0.09 -11.07 0.77
C ASN A 31 0.99 -10.32 1.56
N VAL A 32 0.59 -9.65 2.65
CA VAL A 32 1.52 -8.86 3.47
C VAL A 32 2.63 -9.74 4.04
N SER A 33 2.30 -10.93 4.54
CA SER A 33 3.27 -11.88 5.11
C SER A 33 4.22 -12.41 4.05
N GLY A 34 3.70 -12.82 2.89
CA GLY A 34 4.51 -13.33 1.78
C GLY A 34 5.49 -12.28 1.26
N VAL A 35 4.99 -11.09 0.94
CA VAL A 35 5.81 -9.98 0.42
C VAL A 35 6.86 -9.54 1.44
N THR A 36 6.49 -9.37 2.71
CA THR A 36 7.46 -8.91 3.73
C THR A 36 8.50 -9.97 4.06
N ALA A 37 8.16 -11.25 4.05
CA ALA A 37 9.13 -12.34 4.20
C ALA A 37 10.15 -12.38 3.04
N TRP A 38 9.65 -12.20 1.81
CA TRP A 38 10.51 -12.08 0.63
C TRP A 38 11.45 -10.89 0.71
N LEU A 39 10.92 -9.70 1.02
CA LEU A 39 11.71 -8.49 1.18
C LEU A 39 12.79 -8.65 2.25
N LYS A 40 12.47 -9.24 3.40
CA LYS A 40 13.48 -9.52 4.46
C LYS A 40 14.64 -10.32 3.93
N LYS A 41 14.36 -11.39 3.16
CA LYS A 41 15.41 -12.21 2.54
C LYS A 41 16.26 -11.38 1.59
N LYS A 42 15.66 -10.64 0.67
CA LYS A 42 16.38 -9.81 -0.31
C LYS A 42 17.20 -8.69 0.35
N ILE A 43 16.67 -8.05 1.38
CA ILE A 43 17.37 -7.01 2.14
C ILE A 43 18.58 -7.61 2.85
N GLN A 44 18.45 -8.77 3.51
CA GLN A 44 19.56 -9.47 4.16
C GLN A 44 20.66 -9.87 3.17
N GLU A 45 20.28 -10.42 2.01
CA GLU A 45 21.21 -10.80 0.95
C GLU A 45 22.02 -9.60 0.43
N ASN A 46 21.43 -8.40 0.46
CA ASN A 46 22.06 -7.15 0.07
C ASN A 46 22.79 -6.42 1.23
N GLY A 47 22.80 -6.99 2.44
CA GLY A 47 23.46 -6.39 3.61
C GLY A 47 22.70 -5.20 4.21
N GLY A 48 21.39 -5.07 3.93
CA GLY A 48 20.53 -4.01 4.45
C GLY A 48 19.96 -4.31 5.84
N ASP A 49 19.21 -3.33 6.39
CA ASP A 49 18.61 -3.40 7.72
C ASP A 49 17.13 -3.79 7.62
N VAL A 50 16.83 -5.06 7.90
CA VAL A 50 15.47 -5.60 7.82
C VAL A 50 14.49 -4.97 8.83
N GLU A 51 14.95 -4.41 9.95
CA GLU A 51 14.07 -3.75 10.90
C GLU A 51 13.59 -2.38 10.39
N ARG A 52 14.34 -1.78 9.45
CA ARG A 52 14.04 -0.45 8.89
C ARG A 52 13.50 -0.47 7.46
N GLU A 53 13.95 -1.41 6.64
CA GLU A 53 13.69 -1.36 5.19
C GLU A 53 12.43 -2.13 4.77
N THR A 54 11.82 -2.90 5.69
CA THR A 54 10.53 -3.54 5.43
C THR A 54 9.67 -3.63 6.68
N LEU A 55 8.39 -3.93 6.48
CA LEU A 55 7.44 -4.14 7.57
C LEU A 55 7.78 -5.44 8.33
N ASN A 56 7.86 -5.37 9.64
CA ASN A 56 8.14 -6.50 10.51
C ASN A 56 6.91 -6.89 11.31
N LEU A 57 6.15 -7.87 10.81
CA LEU A 57 4.98 -8.40 11.49
C LEU A 57 5.35 -9.12 12.78
N VAL A 58 4.53 -8.93 13.81
CA VAL A 58 4.58 -9.69 15.06
C VAL A 58 3.50 -10.76 14.99
N MET A 59 3.92 -12.02 15.09
CA MET A 59 3.00 -13.16 15.03
C MET A 59 2.28 -13.33 16.39
N THR A 60 1.05 -13.81 16.35
CA THR A 60 0.32 -14.26 17.54
C THR A 60 1.01 -15.48 18.16
N LYS A 61 0.56 -15.90 19.37
CA LYS A 61 1.04 -17.13 20.00
C LYS A 61 0.77 -18.39 19.17
N ASP A 62 -0.26 -18.33 18.32
CA ASP A 62 -0.66 -19.42 17.42
C ASP A 62 0.04 -19.33 16.04
N GLY A 63 0.98 -18.39 15.88
CA GLY A 63 1.75 -18.21 14.63
C GLY A 63 1.00 -17.50 13.52
N LEU A 64 -0.12 -16.82 13.82
CA LEU A 64 -0.88 -16.06 12.82
C LEU A 64 -0.37 -14.61 12.72
N PRO A 65 -0.35 -14.00 11.52
CA PRO A 65 0.08 -12.61 11.32
C PRO A 65 -1.02 -11.58 11.67
N TYR A 66 -2.15 -12.03 12.19
CA TYR A 66 -3.28 -11.20 12.61
C TYR A 66 -3.98 -11.83 13.80
N TYR A 67 -4.77 -11.04 14.50
CA TYR A 67 -5.65 -11.46 15.59
C TYR A 67 -7.09 -11.05 15.26
N VAL A 68 -8.05 -11.90 15.60
CA VAL A 68 -9.48 -11.60 15.50
C VAL A 68 -10.02 -11.44 16.91
N ASP A 69 -10.62 -10.28 17.19
CA ASP A 69 -11.23 -10.01 18.50
C ASP A 69 -12.64 -10.60 18.64
N GLU A 70 -13.27 -10.42 19.80
CA GLU A 70 -14.60 -10.94 20.10
C GLU A 70 -15.71 -10.34 19.23
N ASP A 71 -15.49 -9.14 18.67
CA ASP A 71 -16.38 -8.45 17.75
C ASP A 71 -16.17 -8.91 16.29
N GLY A 72 -15.22 -9.83 16.04
CA GLY A 72 -14.85 -10.31 14.72
C GLY A 72 -13.99 -9.34 13.93
N GLU A 73 -13.38 -8.36 14.59
CA GLU A 73 -12.51 -7.39 13.93
C GLU A 73 -11.07 -7.88 13.85
N TYR A 74 -10.40 -7.56 12.75
CA TYR A 74 -9.06 -8.02 12.45
C TYR A 74 -8.02 -6.99 12.84
N TRP A 75 -6.99 -7.43 13.56
CA TRP A 75 -5.90 -6.62 14.05
C TRP A 75 -4.56 -7.19 13.63
N ARG A 76 -3.59 -6.33 13.37
CA ARG A 76 -2.20 -6.71 13.14
C ARG A 76 -1.26 -5.87 13.98
N VAL A 77 -0.10 -6.45 14.32
CA VAL A 77 0.97 -5.77 15.03
C VAL A 77 2.23 -5.84 14.17
N TYR A 78 2.95 -4.75 14.13
CA TYR A 78 4.26 -4.69 13.49
C TYR A 78 5.22 -3.76 14.25
N LEU A 79 6.52 -3.98 14.05
CA LEU A 79 7.56 -3.20 14.67
C LEU A 79 7.45 -1.73 14.23
N PHE A 80 7.52 -0.82 15.18
CA PHE A 80 7.60 0.62 14.87
C PHE A 80 8.99 0.96 14.35
N ILE A 81 9.06 1.71 13.25
CA ILE A 81 10.33 2.18 12.69
C ILE A 81 10.68 3.49 13.38
N GLU A 82 11.72 3.45 14.23
CA GLU A 82 12.19 4.61 14.99
C GLU A 82 12.87 5.65 14.08
N ASN A 83 12.86 6.91 14.53
CA ASN A 83 13.55 8.02 13.86
C ASN A 83 13.13 8.20 12.39
N ALA A 84 11.88 7.86 12.06
CA ALA A 84 11.26 8.15 10.77
C ALA A 84 10.46 9.45 10.86
N THR A 85 10.58 10.31 9.86
CA THR A 85 9.79 11.54 9.73
C THR A 85 8.78 11.38 8.60
N CYS A 86 7.52 11.70 8.87
CA CYS A 86 6.47 11.76 7.85
C CYS A 86 6.23 13.22 7.45
N TYR A 87 6.06 13.44 6.16
CA TYR A 87 5.69 14.74 5.60
C TYR A 87 4.28 14.66 5.01
N ASP A 88 3.42 15.60 5.38
CA ASP A 88 2.07 15.70 4.81
C ASP A 88 2.09 16.25 3.38
N MET A 89 3.12 17.02 3.06
CA MET A 89 3.37 17.56 1.73
C MET A 89 4.85 17.47 1.39
N VAL A 90 5.14 17.28 0.11
CA VAL A 90 6.50 17.38 -0.44
C VAL A 90 7.03 18.81 -0.23
N LYS A 91 8.22 18.96 0.31
CA LYS A 91 8.83 20.26 0.60
C LYS A 91 9.61 20.78 -0.58
N ASP A 92 10.30 19.90 -1.30
CA ASP A 92 11.18 20.24 -2.40
C ASP A 92 11.28 19.07 -3.43
N GLU A 93 11.99 19.31 -4.51
CA GLU A 93 12.17 18.33 -5.58
C GLU A 93 12.98 17.10 -5.12
N GLU A 94 13.88 17.27 -4.15
CA GLU A 94 14.71 16.19 -3.62
C GLU A 94 13.85 15.17 -2.85
N ASP A 95 12.91 15.61 -2.01
CA ASP A 95 11.98 14.72 -1.31
C ASP A 95 11.18 13.87 -2.32
N PHE A 96 10.75 14.47 -3.43
CA PHE A 96 10.02 13.78 -4.48
C PHE A 96 10.90 12.77 -5.23
N TYR A 97 12.13 13.18 -5.55
CA TYR A 97 13.12 12.30 -6.18
C TYR A 97 13.44 11.07 -5.30
N GLN A 98 13.69 11.28 -4.00
CA GLN A 98 13.97 10.19 -3.07
C GLN A 98 12.78 9.24 -2.91
N SER A 99 11.55 9.75 -2.95
CA SER A 99 10.35 8.91 -2.98
C SER A 99 10.33 8.01 -4.22
N ALA A 100 10.63 8.56 -5.40
CA ALA A 100 10.69 7.77 -6.65
C ALA A 100 11.80 6.71 -6.62
N VAL A 101 12.98 7.04 -6.07
CA VAL A 101 14.08 6.10 -5.87
C VAL A 101 13.67 4.94 -4.94
N ALA A 102 12.98 5.25 -3.84
CA ALA A 102 12.50 4.24 -2.89
C ALA A 102 11.48 3.29 -3.54
N PHE A 103 10.53 3.82 -4.33
CA PHE A 103 9.58 2.99 -5.09
C PHE A 103 10.28 2.12 -6.14
N GLY A 104 11.23 2.67 -6.90
CA GLY A 104 12.03 1.91 -7.87
C GLY A 104 12.84 0.79 -7.20
N HIS A 105 13.42 1.06 -6.03
CA HIS A 105 14.11 0.04 -5.25
C HIS A 105 13.15 -1.07 -4.77
N PHE A 106 12.00 -0.71 -4.24
CA PHE A 106 10.96 -1.65 -3.85
C PHE A 106 10.53 -2.56 -5.01
N GLN A 107 10.25 -1.99 -6.19
CA GLN A 107 9.92 -2.76 -7.39
C GLN A 107 11.06 -3.72 -7.79
N ARG A 108 12.32 -3.28 -7.72
CA ARG A 108 13.48 -4.11 -8.02
C ARG A 108 13.60 -5.30 -7.06
N LEU A 109 13.35 -5.11 -5.77
CA LEU A 109 13.38 -6.19 -4.77
C LEU A 109 12.28 -7.23 -5.00
N LEU A 110 11.19 -6.84 -5.65
CA LEU A 110 10.05 -7.70 -5.97
C LEU A 110 10.03 -8.21 -7.43
N ALA A 111 11.01 -7.87 -8.25
CA ALA A 111 11.01 -8.19 -9.68
C ALA A 111 10.90 -9.70 -9.97
N ASP A 112 11.39 -10.55 -9.08
CA ASP A 112 11.35 -12.02 -9.16
C ASP A 112 10.43 -12.64 -8.08
N TYR A 113 9.55 -11.85 -7.48
CA TYR A 113 8.51 -12.36 -6.58
C TYR A 113 7.45 -13.14 -7.38
N PRO A 114 7.01 -14.32 -6.91
CA PRO A 114 5.97 -15.11 -7.60
C PRO A 114 4.59 -14.42 -7.47
N ALA A 115 4.34 -13.45 -8.34
CA ALA A 115 3.16 -12.57 -8.29
C ALA A 115 1.83 -13.33 -8.37
N GLU A 116 1.81 -14.52 -8.99
CA GLU A 116 0.67 -15.42 -9.06
C GLU A 116 0.17 -15.92 -7.69
N THR A 117 0.99 -15.77 -6.64
CA THR A 117 0.60 -16.11 -5.27
C THR A 117 -0.19 -15.01 -4.57
N LEU A 118 -0.25 -13.82 -5.18
CA LEU A 118 -0.96 -12.68 -4.61
C LEU A 118 -2.46 -12.76 -4.84
N HIS A 119 -3.21 -12.45 -3.79
CA HIS A 119 -4.66 -12.26 -3.88
C HIS A 119 -4.99 -10.84 -4.31
N GLU A 120 -6.00 -10.68 -5.16
CA GLU A 120 -6.57 -9.36 -5.46
C GLU A 120 -7.45 -8.91 -4.30
N THR A 121 -6.91 -8.06 -3.43
CA THR A 121 -7.58 -7.61 -2.19
C THR A 121 -8.52 -6.41 -2.39
N ILE A 122 -8.32 -5.64 -3.45
CA ILE A 122 -9.21 -4.57 -3.92
C ILE A 122 -9.37 -4.75 -5.43
N VAL A 123 -10.54 -5.22 -5.84
CA VAL A 123 -10.84 -5.54 -7.24
C VAL A 123 -10.66 -4.30 -8.13
N ASN A 124 -9.96 -4.47 -9.25
CA ASN A 124 -9.68 -3.43 -10.24
C ASN A 124 -8.92 -2.21 -9.69
N PHE A 125 -8.20 -2.32 -8.54
CA PHE A 125 -7.56 -1.17 -7.91
C PHE A 125 -6.57 -0.44 -8.82
N HIS A 126 -5.82 -1.17 -9.64
CA HIS A 126 -4.86 -0.64 -10.61
C HIS A 126 -5.28 -0.80 -12.08
N ASN A 127 -6.53 -1.16 -12.33
CA ASN A 127 -7.08 -1.24 -13.69
C ASN A 127 -7.33 0.18 -14.22
N THR A 128 -6.45 0.65 -15.10
CA THR A 128 -6.49 2.02 -15.64
C THR A 128 -7.67 2.24 -16.57
N VAL A 129 -8.18 1.21 -17.26
CA VAL A 129 -9.38 1.27 -18.09
C VAL A 129 -10.62 1.51 -17.23
N ASP A 130 -10.82 0.70 -16.19
CA ASP A 130 -11.91 0.88 -15.22
C ASP A 130 -11.87 2.25 -14.54
N ARG A 131 -10.67 2.75 -14.21
CA ARG A 131 -10.48 4.10 -13.65
C ARG A 131 -10.88 5.20 -14.63
N LEU A 132 -10.53 5.05 -15.92
CA LEU A 132 -10.92 6.00 -16.96
C LEU A 132 -12.44 6.05 -17.15
N ASP A 133 -13.13 4.90 -17.14
CA ASP A 133 -14.58 4.85 -17.25
C ASP A 133 -15.28 5.49 -16.04
N LYS A 134 -14.77 5.23 -14.83
CA LYS A 134 -15.24 5.92 -13.62
C LYS A 134 -15.00 7.43 -13.66
N PHE A 135 -13.85 7.86 -14.20
CA PHE A 135 -13.54 9.27 -14.39
C PHE A 135 -14.54 9.93 -15.36
N LYS A 136 -14.78 9.34 -16.56
CA LYS A 136 -15.77 9.85 -17.51
C LYS A 136 -17.15 9.98 -16.89
N THR A 137 -17.58 8.95 -16.15
CA THR A 137 -18.86 8.96 -15.44
C THR A 137 -18.92 10.06 -14.36
N ALA A 138 -17.83 10.32 -13.67
CA ALA A 138 -17.78 11.38 -12.66
C ALA A 138 -17.88 12.78 -13.31
N VAL A 139 -17.21 12.98 -14.45
CA VAL A 139 -17.30 14.23 -15.23
C VAL A 139 -18.72 14.46 -15.74
N GLU A 140 -19.36 13.44 -16.32
CA GLU A 140 -20.74 13.54 -16.83
C GLU A 140 -21.75 13.88 -15.72
N LYS A 141 -21.60 13.28 -14.55
CA LYS A 141 -22.51 13.52 -13.42
C LYS A 141 -22.29 14.86 -12.74
N ASP A 142 -21.07 15.34 -12.74
CA ASP A 142 -20.64 16.60 -12.11
C ASP A 142 -21.39 16.95 -10.80
N ILE A 143 -21.50 15.98 -9.89
CA ILE A 143 -22.32 16.06 -8.66
C ILE A 143 -21.97 17.28 -7.81
N CYS A 144 -20.72 17.69 -7.82
CA CYS A 144 -20.21 18.84 -7.04
C CYS A 144 -20.15 20.13 -7.85
N HIS A 145 -20.59 20.13 -9.11
CA HIS A 145 -20.55 21.29 -10.03
C HIS A 145 -19.18 21.94 -10.15
N ARG A 146 -18.10 21.13 -10.23
CA ARG A 146 -16.71 21.59 -10.31
C ARG A 146 -16.00 21.22 -11.62
N ALA A 147 -16.68 20.54 -12.56
CA ALA A 147 -16.06 20.09 -13.80
C ALA A 147 -15.55 21.29 -14.63
N ALA A 148 -16.28 22.41 -14.64
CA ALA A 148 -15.87 23.62 -15.34
C ALA A 148 -14.57 24.24 -14.78
N ASP A 149 -14.28 24.05 -13.49
CA ASP A 149 -13.08 24.61 -12.85
C ASP A 149 -11.79 23.84 -13.24
N VAL A 150 -11.94 22.61 -13.75
CA VAL A 150 -10.84 21.68 -14.10
C VAL A 150 -10.94 21.17 -15.54
N GLU A 151 -11.49 21.97 -16.43
CA GLU A 151 -11.70 21.60 -17.85
C GLU A 151 -10.40 21.18 -18.54
N LYS A 152 -9.30 21.86 -18.26
CA LYS A 152 -7.99 21.56 -18.85
C LYS A 152 -7.45 20.20 -18.43
N GLU A 153 -7.63 19.84 -17.16
CA GLU A 153 -7.23 18.56 -16.59
C GLU A 153 -8.13 17.43 -17.13
N ILE A 154 -9.42 17.69 -17.30
CA ILE A 154 -10.35 16.75 -17.94
C ILE A 154 -9.91 16.47 -19.38
N GLN A 155 -9.64 17.51 -20.16
CA GLN A 155 -9.20 17.35 -21.55
C GLN A 155 -7.85 16.63 -21.62
N PHE A 156 -6.91 16.95 -20.73
CA PHE A 156 -5.63 16.26 -20.63
C PHE A 156 -5.78 14.73 -20.47
N VAL A 157 -6.73 14.29 -19.64
CA VAL A 157 -7.02 12.85 -19.44
C VAL A 157 -7.69 12.26 -20.69
N LEU A 158 -8.67 12.94 -21.28
CA LEU A 158 -9.41 12.45 -22.44
C LEU A 158 -8.52 12.31 -23.68
N ASP A 159 -7.56 13.20 -23.89
CA ASP A 159 -6.57 13.13 -24.97
C ASP A 159 -5.62 11.92 -24.85
N ARG A 160 -5.62 11.26 -23.69
CA ARG A 160 -4.75 10.12 -23.35
C ARG A 160 -5.49 8.82 -23.12
N THR A 161 -6.72 8.72 -23.59
CA THR A 161 -7.58 7.54 -23.41
C THR A 161 -6.88 6.25 -23.83
N GLU A 162 -6.14 6.24 -24.95
CA GLU A 162 -5.40 5.08 -25.44
C GLU A 162 -4.31 4.59 -24.47
N LEU A 163 -3.72 5.51 -23.68
CA LEU A 163 -2.69 5.13 -22.72
C LEU A 163 -3.26 4.32 -21.54
N ALA A 164 -4.57 4.38 -21.29
CA ALA A 164 -5.20 3.60 -20.24
C ALA A 164 -5.12 2.08 -20.47
N HIS A 165 -4.98 1.65 -21.72
CA HIS A 165 -4.92 0.25 -22.14
C HIS A 165 -3.53 -0.36 -22.05
N VAL A 166 -2.46 0.45 -22.06
CA VAL A 166 -1.06 -0.02 -22.16
C VAL A 166 -0.65 -1.05 -21.08
N LEU A 167 -1.24 -0.97 -19.88
CA LEU A 167 -0.94 -1.90 -18.80
C LEU A 167 -2.01 -2.97 -18.59
N CYS A 168 -3.14 -2.92 -19.30
CA CYS A 168 -4.27 -3.82 -19.10
C CYS A 168 -4.45 -4.82 -20.25
N ASP A 169 -3.89 -4.53 -21.44
CA ASP A 169 -3.89 -5.34 -22.65
C ASP A 169 -2.55 -6.08 -22.80
#